data_5281ca8ea177cb9c69e6089b918304e9
#
_entry.id   5281ca8ea177cb9c69e6089b918304e9
#
_cell.length_a   1.000
_cell.length_b   1.000
_cell.length_c   1.000
_cell.angle_alpha   90.00
_cell.angle_beta   90.00
_cell.angle_gamma   90.00
#
_symmetry.space_group_name_H-M   'P 1'
#
loop_
_entity.id
_entity.type
_entity.pdbx_description
1 polymer ?
#
loop_
_entity_poly.entity_id
_entity_poly.type
_entity_poly.pdbx_seq_one_letter_code
_entity_poly.pdbx_strand_id
1 'polypeptide(L)'
;MKKQKRKGKSVQDLLGIKTFTKNGLKVGKEELIFYMVQPTNISVLSHTNIEIKVRHLMMVLSAVPDIEITCTDSCECFDTNKSYIKGRIEAEQNEKVRKILNKDLDFLDSIQTETSTARQFLFIARCKSSKSENVLQKAKIGRASCRER
;
A
#
# COMPACT_ATOMS: atom_id res chain seq x y z
N MET A 1 42.45 -16.56 -23.90
CA MET A 1 41.96 -15.65 -22.87
C MET A 1 40.42 -15.62 -22.93
N LYS A 2 39.73 -16.23 -21.96
CA LYS A 2 38.24 -16.22 -21.88
C LYS A 2 37.77 -14.87 -21.30
N LYS A 3 37.10 -14.07 -22.12
CA LYS A 3 36.40 -12.84 -21.65
C LYS A 3 35.32 -13.22 -20.64
N GLN A 4 35.57 -12.94 -19.36
CA GLN A 4 34.50 -13.00 -18.32
C GLN A 4 33.44 -11.97 -18.65
N LYS A 5 32.27 -12.44 -19.10
CA LYS A 5 31.06 -11.60 -19.21
C LYS A 5 30.72 -11.05 -17.82
N ARG A 6 30.88 -9.75 -17.59
CA ARG A 6 30.38 -9.07 -16.40
C ARG A 6 28.85 -9.25 -16.38
N LYS A 7 28.36 -10.10 -15.49
CA LYS A 7 26.91 -10.17 -15.19
C LYS A 7 26.49 -8.80 -14.65
N GLY A 8 25.67 -8.08 -15.40
CA GLY A 8 25.04 -6.86 -14.90
C GLY A 8 24.24 -7.19 -13.64
N LYS A 9 24.39 -6.37 -12.60
CA LYS A 9 23.57 -6.48 -11.39
C LYS A 9 22.11 -6.13 -11.75
N SER A 10 21.17 -6.90 -11.27
CA SER A 10 19.75 -6.57 -11.40
C SER A 10 19.40 -5.34 -10.52
N VAL A 11 18.30 -4.66 -10.82
CA VAL A 11 17.80 -3.57 -9.98
C VAL A 11 17.56 -4.04 -8.55
N GLN A 12 17.08 -5.26 -8.36
CA GLN A 12 16.87 -5.88 -7.05
C GLN A 12 18.19 -6.04 -6.29
N ASP A 13 19.28 -6.47 -6.98
CA ASP A 13 20.61 -6.58 -6.38
C ASP A 13 21.18 -5.22 -5.97
N LEU A 14 20.90 -4.17 -6.77
CA LEU A 14 21.32 -2.80 -6.47
C LEU A 14 20.61 -2.24 -5.25
N LEU A 15 19.31 -2.53 -5.10
CA LEU A 15 18.48 -2.13 -3.95
C LEU A 15 18.74 -3.01 -2.72
N GLY A 16 19.51 -4.09 -2.86
CA GLY A 16 19.79 -5.05 -1.78
C GLY A 16 18.58 -5.90 -1.38
N ILE A 17 17.56 -5.98 -2.24
CA ILE A 17 16.36 -6.77 -2.02
C ILE A 17 16.72 -8.25 -2.21
N LYS A 18 16.55 -9.05 -1.14
CA LYS A 18 16.88 -10.47 -1.17
C LYS A 18 15.66 -11.35 -1.44
N THR A 19 14.60 -11.16 -0.67
CA THR A 19 13.40 -12.00 -0.77
C THR A 19 12.22 -11.35 -0.06
N PHE A 20 11.02 -11.74 -0.47
CA PHE A 20 9.81 -11.44 0.27
C PHE A 20 9.68 -12.44 1.44
N THR A 21 9.31 -11.94 2.59
CA THR A 21 9.00 -12.73 3.78
C THR A 21 7.49 -12.77 3.99
N LYS A 22 7.03 -13.55 4.95
CA LYS A 22 5.60 -13.61 5.30
C LYS A 22 5.02 -12.24 5.70
N ASN A 23 5.85 -11.36 6.25
CA ASN A 23 5.39 -10.12 6.88
C ASN A 23 5.96 -8.86 6.20
N GLY A 24 6.88 -9.03 5.24
CA GLY A 24 7.53 -7.88 4.60
C GLY A 24 8.60 -8.23 3.59
N LEU A 25 9.64 -7.42 3.54
CA LEU A 25 10.70 -7.48 2.55
C LEU A 25 12.07 -7.56 3.23
N LYS A 26 12.87 -8.55 2.88
CA LYS A 26 14.24 -8.68 3.38
C LYS A 26 15.21 -7.88 2.54
N VAL A 27 15.82 -6.85 3.15
CA VAL A 27 16.81 -5.98 2.53
C VAL A 27 18.11 -6.09 3.32
N GLY A 28 19.14 -6.64 2.69
CA GLY A 28 20.43 -6.86 3.36
C GLY A 28 20.31 -7.78 4.58
N LYS A 29 20.53 -7.23 5.78
CA LYS A 29 20.43 -7.92 7.09
C LYS A 29 19.15 -7.56 7.84
N GLU A 30 18.33 -6.68 7.30
CA GLU A 30 17.11 -6.14 7.91
C GLU A 30 15.87 -6.67 7.20
N GLU A 31 14.76 -6.62 7.91
CA GLU A 31 13.43 -6.88 7.38
C GLU A 31 12.59 -5.62 7.50
N LEU A 32 12.02 -5.19 6.36
CA LEU A 32 11.09 -4.07 6.29
C LEU A 32 9.67 -4.61 6.41
N ILE A 33 8.94 -4.17 7.41
CA ILE A 33 7.54 -4.53 7.63
C ILE A 33 6.68 -3.33 7.28
N PHE A 34 5.69 -3.54 6.43
CA PHE A 34 4.81 -2.49 5.93
C PHE A 34 3.44 -2.58 6.60
N TYR A 35 2.98 -1.46 7.14
CA TYR A 35 1.64 -1.31 7.69
C TYR A 35 0.89 -0.26 6.90
N MET A 36 -0.20 -0.63 6.27
CA MET A 36 -1.10 0.32 5.65
C MET A 36 -1.94 1.00 6.73
N VAL A 37 -1.87 2.32 6.76
CA VAL A 37 -2.63 3.14 7.71
C VAL A 37 -3.92 3.58 7.04
N GLN A 38 -5.05 3.23 7.65
CA GLN A 38 -6.33 3.73 7.20
C GLN A 38 -6.55 5.14 7.78
N PRO A 39 -6.56 6.19 6.94
CA PRO A 39 -6.75 7.55 7.40
C PRO A 39 -8.14 7.72 8.01
N THR A 40 -8.23 8.54 9.04
CA THR A 40 -9.52 8.90 9.65
C THR A 40 -9.75 10.39 9.43
N ASN A 41 -10.95 10.73 8.94
CA ASN A 41 -11.33 12.14 8.80
C ASN A 41 -11.51 12.76 10.19
N ILE A 42 -10.59 13.63 10.60
CA ILE A 42 -10.62 14.28 11.92
C ILE A 42 -11.74 15.33 12.03
N SER A 43 -12.24 15.87 10.91
CA SER A 43 -13.27 16.91 10.91
C SER A 43 -14.63 16.42 11.43
N VAL A 44 -14.85 15.09 11.42
CA VAL A 44 -16.10 14.48 11.91
C VAL A 44 -15.96 13.87 13.31
N LEU A 45 -14.78 13.96 13.92
CA LEU A 45 -14.53 13.41 15.24
C LEU A 45 -14.73 14.45 16.33
N SER A 46 -15.19 13.99 17.50
CA SER A 46 -15.19 14.81 18.71
C SER A 46 -13.75 15.07 19.16
N HIS A 47 -13.54 16.17 19.90
CA HIS A 47 -12.24 16.56 20.45
C HIS A 47 -11.59 15.43 21.28
N THR A 48 -12.38 14.77 22.11
CA THR A 48 -11.94 13.61 22.91
C THR A 48 -11.43 12.45 22.04
N ASN A 49 -12.13 12.15 20.93
CA ASN A 49 -11.70 11.10 20.02
C ASN A 49 -10.42 11.46 19.26
N ILE A 50 -10.24 12.74 18.94
CA ILE A 50 -8.98 13.24 18.34
C ILE A 50 -7.83 13.03 19.33
N GLU A 51 -7.99 13.43 20.61
CA GLU A 51 -6.97 13.24 21.64
C GLU A 51 -6.58 11.76 21.81
N ILE A 52 -7.56 10.85 21.83
CA ILE A 52 -7.32 9.41 21.91
C ILE A 52 -6.47 8.95 20.72
N LYS A 53 -6.80 9.39 19.51
CA LYS A 53 -6.03 9.03 18.29
C LYS A 53 -4.60 9.55 18.36
N VAL A 54 -4.41 10.80 18.81
CA VAL A 54 -3.07 11.39 18.99
C VAL A 54 -2.26 10.61 20.01
N ARG A 55 -2.84 10.25 21.15
CA ARG A 55 -2.17 9.43 22.18
C ARG A 55 -1.75 8.07 21.63
N HIS A 56 -2.63 7.40 20.85
CA HIS A 56 -2.29 6.12 20.20
C HIS A 56 -1.09 6.29 19.25
N LEU A 57 -1.08 7.32 18.42
CA LEU A 57 0.05 7.60 17.54
C LEU A 57 1.35 7.84 18.35
N MET A 58 1.29 8.62 19.41
CA MET A 58 2.43 8.86 20.30
C MET A 58 2.96 7.55 20.90
N MET A 59 2.08 6.65 21.33
CA MET A 59 2.49 5.34 21.85
C MET A 59 3.19 4.49 20.77
N VAL A 60 2.69 4.49 19.53
CA VAL A 60 3.31 3.77 18.43
C VAL A 60 4.70 4.32 18.13
N LEU A 61 4.84 5.64 18.02
CA LEU A 61 6.12 6.31 17.76
C LEU A 61 7.14 6.10 18.90
N SER A 62 6.68 6.06 20.14
CA SER A 62 7.54 5.78 21.30
C SER A 62 7.97 4.30 21.35
N ALA A 63 7.11 3.38 20.92
CA ALA A 63 7.40 1.94 20.93
C ALA A 63 8.34 1.50 19.79
N VAL A 64 8.31 2.22 18.67
CA VAL A 64 9.10 1.93 17.46
C VAL A 64 9.73 3.23 16.97
N PRO A 65 10.86 3.67 17.58
CA PRO A 65 11.47 4.96 17.27
C PRO A 65 12.01 5.07 15.85
N ASP A 66 12.38 3.94 15.23
CA ASP A 66 12.92 3.88 13.86
C ASP A 66 11.81 3.65 12.79
N ILE A 67 10.56 4.07 13.09
CA ILE A 67 9.47 3.94 12.13
C ILE A 67 9.57 5.03 11.06
N GLU A 68 9.45 4.62 9.80
CA GLU A 68 9.36 5.53 8.66
C GLU A 68 7.89 5.74 8.31
N ILE A 69 7.49 6.98 8.07
CA ILE A 69 6.15 7.33 7.61
C ILE A 69 6.24 7.76 6.16
N THR A 70 5.62 7.00 5.28
CA THR A 70 5.60 7.29 3.85
C THR A 70 4.19 7.64 3.42
N CYS A 71 4.06 8.77 2.71
CA CYS A 71 2.84 9.17 2.04
C CYS A 71 3.03 8.90 0.55
N THR A 72 2.16 8.09 -0.02
CA THR A 72 2.16 7.79 -1.45
C THR A 72 0.84 8.20 -2.06
N ASP A 73 0.86 8.66 -3.29
CA ASP A 73 -0.36 8.82 -4.06
C ASP A 73 -0.91 7.43 -4.40
N SER A 74 -2.19 7.23 -4.13
CA SER A 74 -2.89 6.01 -4.51
C SER A 74 -3.53 6.22 -5.87
N CYS A 75 -3.20 5.35 -6.81
CA CYS A 75 -3.93 5.25 -8.06
C CYS A 75 -4.72 3.95 -8.03
N GLU A 76 -6.03 4.03 -8.01
CA GLU A 76 -6.86 2.86 -8.20
C GLU A 76 -6.67 2.34 -9.62
N CYS A 77 -6.39 1.05 -9.75
CA CYS A 77 -6.15 0.41 -11.02
C CYS A 77 -7.42 -0.31 -11.46
N PHE A 78 -8.07 0.22 -12.48
CA PHE A 78 -9.26 -0.37 -13.08
C PHE A 78 -8.96 -1.22 -14.33
N ASP A 79 -7.70 -1.61 -14.56
CA ASP A 79 -7.28 -2.31 -15.76
C ASP A 79 -8.04 -3.61 -16.00
N THR A 80 -8.34 -4.36 -14.95
CA THR A 80 -9.14 -5.58 -15.04
C THR A 80 -10.58 -5.27 -15.50
N ASN A 81 -11.20 -4.23 -14.91
CA ASN A 81 -12.55 -3.81 -15.25
C ASN A 81 -12.61 -3.27 -16.67
N LYS A 82 -11.63 -2.47 -17.08
CA LYS A 82 -11.50 -1.94 -18.44
C LYS A 82 -11.32 -3.06 -19.47
N SER A 83 -10.50 -4.06 -19.17
CA SER A 83 -10.29 -5.23 -20.03
C SER A 83 -11.58 -6.04 -20.20
N TYR A 84 -12.35 -6.21 -19.13
CA TYR A 84 -13.65 -6.86 -19.17
C TYR A 84 -14.64 -6.09 -20.07
N ILE A 85 -14.77 -4.77 -19.88
CA ILE A 85 -15.67 -3.92 -20.69
C ILE A 85 -15.25 -3.95 -22.17
N LYS A 86 -13.95 -3.86 -22.47
CA LYS A 86 -13.43 -3.97 -23.84
C LYS A 86 -13.82 -5.30 -24.50
N GLY A 87 -13.65 -6.42 -23.80
CA GLY A 87 -14.08 -7.72 -24.30
C GLY A 87 -15.58 -7.80 -24.52
N ARG A 88 -16.39 -7.12 -23.69
CA ARG A 88 -17.85 -7.04 -23.89
C ARG A 88 -18.21 -6.19 -25.12
N ILE A 89 -17.51 -5.08 -25.37
CA ILE A 89 -17.72 -4.22 -26.55
C ILE A 89 -17.43 -4.99 -27.84
N GLU A 90 -16.38 -5.81 -27.85
CA GLU A 90 -16.01 -6.63 -29.00
C GLU A 90 -17.06 -7.72 -29.31
N ALA A 91 -17.62 -8.32 -28.27
CA ALA A 91 -18.62 -9.39 -28.38
C ALA A 91 -20.04 -8.87 -28.67
N GLU A 92 -20.34 -7.59 -28.43
CA GLU A 92 -21.68 -7.03 -28.50
C GLU A 92 -22.05 -6.66 -29.96
N GLN A 93 -23.20 -7.10 -30.41
CA GLN A 93 -23.69 -6.79 -31.76
C GLN A 93 -24.63 -5.57 -31.78
N ASN A 94 -25.26 -5.24 -30.66
CA ASN A 94 -26.18 -4.12 -30.58
C ASN A 94 -25.41 -2.79 -30.42
N GLU A 95 -25.53 -1.93 -31.44
CA GLU A 95 -24.84 -0.66 -31.49
C GLU A 95 -25.21 0.28 -30.34
N LYS A 96 -26.47 0.25 -29.84
CA LYS A 96 -26.89 1.07 -28.72
C LYS A 96 -26.21 0.62 -27.41
N VAL A 97 -26.07 -0.69 -27.23
CA VAL A 97 -25.39 -1.26 -26.05
C VAL A 97 -23.89 -0.96 -26.13
N ARG A 98 -23.26 -1.07 -27.29
CA ARG A 98 -21.86 -0.70 -27.52
C ARG A 98 -21.61 0.78 -27.14
N LYS A 99 -22.52 1.67 -27.48
CA LYS A 99 -22.40 3.10 -27.11
C LYS A 99 -22.44 3.31 -25.58
N ILE A 100 -23.27 2.52 -24.87
CA ILE A 100 -23.32 2.60 -23.39
C ILE A 100 -22.02 2.07 -22.80
N LEU A 101 -21.54 0.91 -23.25
CA LEU A 101 -20.27 0.32 -22.76
C LEU A 101 -19.06 1.23 -23.02
N ASN A 102 -19.03 1.96 -24.13
CA ASN A 102 -17.97 2.95 -24.37
C ASN A 102 -18.05 4.12 -23.38
N LYS A 103 -19.25 4.60 -23.04
CA LYS A 103 -19.41 5.63 -22.00
C LYS A 103 -18.97 5.15 -20.64
N ASP A 104 -19.23 3.88 -20.29
CA ASP A 104 -18.78 3.27 -19.05
C ASP A 104 -17.24 3.19 -19.02
N LEU A 105 -16.60 2.90 -20.16
CA LEU A 105 -15.14 2.90 -20.27
C LEU A 105 -14.55 4.30 -20.05
N ASP A 106 -15.13 5.32 -20.71
CA ASP A 106 -14.72 6.72 -20.56
C ASP A 106 -14.92 7.21 -19.11
N PHE A 107 -16.00 6.76 -18.45
CA PHE A 107 -16.28 7.05 -17.05
C PHE A 107 -15.23 6.43 -16.11
N LEU A 108 -14.82 5.18 -16.36
CA LEU A 108 -13.73 4.55 -15.57
C LEU A 108 -12.40 5.29 -15.76
N ASP A 109 -12.13 5.82 -16.96
CA ASP A 109 -10.93 6.61 -17.21
C ASP A 109 -10.95 7.96 -16.46
N SER A 110 -12.12 8.61 -16.39
CA SER A 110 -12.28 9.86 -15.64
C SER A 110 -12.11 9.64 -14.13
N ILE A 111 -12.76 8.61 -13.57
CA ILE A 111 -12.63 8.28 -12.14
C ILE A 111 -11.19 7.93 -11.79
N GLN A 112 -10.48 7.16 -12.62
CA GLN A 112 -9.09 6.82 -12.37
C GLN A 112 -8.22 8.08 -12.27
N THR A 113 -8.49 9.08 -13.08
CA THR A 113 -7.78 10.36 -13.03
C THR A 113 -8.11 11.15 -11.76
N GLU A 114 -9.38 11.17 -11.35
CA GLU A 114 -9.83 11.86 -10.14
C GLU A 114 -9.35 11.17 -8.86
N THR A 115 -9.37 9.84 -8.80
CA THR A 115 -8.93 9.06 -7.64
C THR A 115 -7.41 8.97 -7.50
N SER A 116 -6.64 9.34 -8.54
CA SER A 116 -5.18 9.42 -8.46
C SER A 116 -4.68 10.43 -7.42
N THR A 117 -5.55 11.28 -6.88
CA THR A 117 -5.25 12.23 -5.80
C THR A 117 -5.42 11.63 -4.40
N ALA A 118 -5.95 10.41 -4.27
CA ALA A 118 -6.09 9.75 -2.99
C ALA A 118 -4.72 9.40 -2.40
N ARG A 119 -4.46 9.85 -1.16
CA ARG A 119 -3.20 9.59 -0.47
C ARG A 119 -3.30 8.33 0.37
N GLN A 120 -2.29 7.48 0.28
CA GLN A 120 -2.11 6.33 1.16
C GLN A 120 -0.93 6.59 2.09
N PHE A 121 -1.10 6.18 3.33
CA PHE A 121 -0.06 6.30 4.36
C PHE A 121 0.42 4.90 4.73
N LEU A 122 1.74 4.74 4.70
CA LEU A 122 2.42 3.52 5.07
C LEU A 122 3.36 3.80 6.24
N PHE A 123 3.28 2.97 7.27
CA PHE A 123 4.29 2.90 8.30
C PHE A 123 5.23 1.74 7.96
N ILE A 124 6.52 2.04 7.91
CA ILE A 124 7.55 1.06 7.59
C ILE A 124 8.44 0.91 8.82
N ALA A 125 8.44 -0.29 9.41
CA ALA A 125 9.31 -0.61 10.52
C ALA A 125 10.52 -1.42 10.03
N ARG A 126 11.72 -0.96 10.37
CA ARG A 126 12.98 -1.67 10.13
C ARG A 126 13.29 -2.58 11.31
N CYS A 127 13.40 -3.86 11.07
CA CYS A 127 13.69 -4.85 12.10
C CYS A 127 14.93 -5.64 11.73
N LYS A 128 15.82 -5.86 12.71
CA LYS A 128 16.82 -6.92 12.55
C LYS A 128 16.09 -8.25 12.54
N SER A 129 16.44 -9.11 11.62
CA SER A 129 15.73 -10.38 11.32
C SER A 129 15.39 -11.26 12.57
N SER A 130 16.13 -11.08 13.67
CA SER A 130 15.89 -11.79 14.94
C SER A 130 14.82 -11.15 15.85
N LYS A 131 14.30 -9.97 15.50
CA LYS A 131 13.34 -9.19 16.32
C LYS A 131 12.01 -8.91 15.64
N SER A 132 11.80 -9.42 14.43
CA SER A 132 10.61 -9.12 13.62
C SER A 132 9.31 -9.57 14.29
N GLU A 133 9.30 -10.72 14.97
CA GLU A 133 8.12 -11.21 15.70
C GLU A 133 7.71 -10.30 16.86
N ASN A 134 8.69 -9.73 17.58
CA ASN A 134 8.40 -8.83 18.70
C ASN A 134 7.78 -7.51 18.25
N VAL A 135 8.18 -6.98 17.09
CA VAL A 135 7.60 -5.75 16.52
C VAL A 135 6.19 -6.01 16.00
N LEU A 136 5.96 -7.17 15.38
CA LEU A 136 4.63 -7.58 14.95
C LEU A 136 3.67 -7.77 16.13
N GLN A 137 4.13 -8.35 17.24
CA GLN A 137 3.30 -8.48 18.45
C GLN A 137 2.97 -7.11 19.05
N LYS A 138 3.92 -6.20 19.14
CA LYS A 138 3.69 -4.83 19.62
C LYS A 138 2.69 -4.07 18.74
N ALA A 139 2.78 -4.20 17.43
CA ALA A 139 1.85 -3.59 16.50
C ALA A 139 0.43 -4.22 16.58
N LYS A 140 0.32 -5.53 16.85
CA LYS A 140 -0.97 -6.21 17.08
C LYS A 140 -1.65 -5.73 18.35
N ILE A 141 -0.91 -5.45 19.41
CA ILE A 141 -1.43 -4.90 20.67
C ILE A 141 -2.05 -3.52 20.42
N GLY A 142 -1.41 -2.66 19.63
CA GLY A 142 -1.99 -1.38 19.19
C GLY A 142 -3.29 -1.54 18.40
N ARG A 143 -3.43 -2.61 17.60
CA ARG A 143 -4.63 -2.90 16.81
C ARG A 143 -5.80 -3.41 17.67
N ALA A 144 -5.52 -4.20 18.70
CA ALA A 144 -6.53 -4.71 19.63
C ALA A 144 -7.19 -3.55 20.42
N SER A 145 -6.40 -2.59 20.89
CA SER A 145 -6.93 -1.43 21.62
C SER A 145 -7.76 -0.46 20.77
N CYS A 146 -7.64 -0.52 19.43
CA CYS A 146 -8.44 0.28 18.50
C CYS A 146 -9.79 -0.38 18.10
N ARG A 147 -9.99 -1.66 18.41
CA ARG A 147 -11.16 -2.45 17.98
C ARG A 147 -12.24 -2.59 19.05
N GLU A 148 -11.91 -2.31 20.30
CA GLU A 148 -12.86 -2.34 21.41
C GLU A 148 -13.34 -0.92 21.73
N ARG A 149 -14.24 -0.39 20.86
CA ARG A 149 -15.33 0.54 21.22
C ARG A 149 -16.17 0.91 20.02
#